data_28735b5bf625874fc42633c374e890c0
#
_entry.id   28735b5bf625874fc42633c374e890c0
#
_cell.length_a   1.000
_cell.length_b   1.000
_cell.length_c   1.000
_cell.angle_alpha   90.00
_cell.angle_beta   90.00
_cell.angle_gamma   90.00
#
_symmetry.space_group_name_H-M   'P 1'
#
loop_
_entity.id
_entity.type
_entity.pdbx_description
1 polymer ?
#
loop_
_entity_poly.entity_id
_entity_poly.type
_entity_poly.pdbx_seq_one_letter_code
_entity_poly.pdbx_strand_id
1 'polypeptide(L)'
;MRVNFIGTFGKNTGVSQDVSILHGLVAHVLDKDAQIRHVNHRAPSCPQAEVNFFVEVINPSLFAYAGKNIWIPNQEWTYLTWEPYAKMVDEVWVKTREAETLFLKWTPNVKYVSWTSIDKGYPTLGSKNPNKGIVPVGKNVWRNPKPILQAYSRVLAQHPEVFPSLPHLTIVHVPANVPVGDIPEGIKSKITVRSEVVPEEDYKALLQECGLVVCTSAAEGFGHAVNEALSSGCVPILSPIQPFRELVKNALWVSNSKTIDHPQCLGTLEDVDVDSLADAFIDYTKMTSDDRRSVTMDSRESYEDRHEAFVKGMLSRLDTLFTGMPPYSLEERLPKEADLPHVSIITLTRDRRSFIPLAKYCFLAQTYPEHLLEWVIVDDGKDPIKNLVSDLPNVTYVLLDEPMSIGAKRNLAISRAKHDILVMMDDDDVYPNNSVLARVAHMLAEPRAACLFSTMLPCYEIHETKSFMNVPPITLDMSKRVSEATLCFTRSFWQERGFPDQQIAEGDAFIHGREGMCREFSPQDVIVSLSHRKTTSSRKPPVGMEVNGSHYGFSDELFTLISEIAVCIE
;
A
#
# COMPACT_ATOMS: atom_id res chain seq x y z
N MET A 1 11.95 22.08 -5.86
CA MET A 1 10.96 21.19 -5.17
C MET A 1 10.98 19.82 -5.81
N ARG A 2 11.00 18.75 -5.00
CA ARG A 2 10.96 17.35 -5.46
C ARG A 2 9.73 16.69 -4.84
N VAL A 3 8.95 15.98 -5.66
CA VAL A 3 7.70 15.33 -5.26
C VAL A 3 7.68 13.92 -5.81
N ASN A 4 7.38 12.95 -4.97
CA ASN A 4 7.15 11.57 -5.39
C ASN A 4 5.66 11.23 -5.32
N PHE A 5 5.11 10.67 -6.38
CA PHE A 5 3.85 9.95 -6.37
C PHE A 5 4.15 8.46 -6.24
N ILE A 6 3.65 7.84 -5.18
CA ILE A 6 3.89 6.45 -4.84
C ILE A 6 2.58 5.69 -4.93
N GLY A 7 2.53 4.67 -5.78
CA GLY A 7 1.29 3.93 -6.01
C GLY A 7 1.42 2.82 -7.05
N THR A 8 0.28 2.35 -7.54
CA THR A 8 0.20 1.39 -8.65
C THR A 8 -0.11 2.14 -9.94
N PHE A 9 0.83 2.18 -10.85
CA PHE A 9 0.69 2.90 -12.13
C PHE A 9 0.32 1.92 -13.25
N GLY A 10 -0.97 1.61 -13.37
CA GLY A 10 -1.53 0.82 -14.47
C GLY A 10 -2.24 1.73 -15.48
N LYS A 11 -2.39 1.29 -16.72
CA LYS A 11 -3.23 2.00 -17.70
C LYS A 11 -4.71 1.81 -17.37
N ASN A 12 -5.50 2.88 -17.51
CA ASN A 12 -6.97 2.89 -17.40
C ASN A 12 -7.49 2.32 -16.06
N THR A 13 -6.97 2.84 -14.94
CA THR A 13 -7.48 2.57 -13.59
C THR A 13 -7.88 3.87 -12.90
N GLY A 14 -8.78 3.79 -11.90
CA GLY A 14 -9.14 4.93 -11.07
C GLY A 14 -7.90 5.59 -10.41
N VAL A 15 -6.97 4.77 -9.91
CA VAL A 15 -5.71 5.24 -9.31
C VAL A 15 -4.84 5.99 -10.32
N SER A 16 -4.74 5.52 -11.56
CA SER A 16 -3.97 6.25 -12.59
C SER A 16 -4.62 7.59 -12.95
N GLN A 17 -5.95 7.66 -12.90
CA GLN A 17 -6.67 8.92 -13.05
C GLN A 17 -6.41 9.86 -11.88
N ASP A 18 -6.47 9.36 -10.65
CA ASP A 18 -6.13 10.11 -9.43
C ASP A 18 -4.75 10.74 -9.51
N VAL A 19 -3.75 9.94 -9.88
CA VAL A 19 -2.36 10.41 -10.05
C VAL A 19 -2.26 11.44 -11.15
N SER A 20 -2.93 11.24 -12.29
CA SER A 20 -2.89 12.19 -13.41
C SER A 20 -3.48 13.56 -13.04
N ILE A 21 -4.62 13.56 -12.34
CA ILE A 21 -5.28 14.78 -11.86
C ILE A 21 -4.36 15.54 -10.90
N LEU A 22 -3.85 14.83 -9.88
CA LEU A 22 -3.01 15.45 -8.86
C LEU A 22 -1.66 15.90 -9.42
N HIS A 23 -1.05 15.11 -10.32
CA HIS A 23 0.18 15.50 -11.02
C HIS A 23 -0.01 16.80 -11.79
N GLY A 24 -1.12 16.94 -12.55
CA GLY A 24 -1.43 18.17 -13.28
C GLY A 24 -1.54 19.40 -12.37
N LEU A 25 -2.20 19.25 -11.22
CA LEU A 25 -2.36 20.33 -10.24
C LEU A 25 -1.03 20.66 -9.53
N VAL A 26 -0.24 19.66 -9.16
CA VAL A 26 1.11 19.86 -8.58
C VAL A 26 2.03 20.56 -9.58
N ALA A 27 2.04 20.11 -10.83
CA ALA A 27 2.83 20.74 -11.90
C ALA A 27 2.40 22.19 -12.22
N HIS A 28 1.13 22.51 -11.96
CA HIS A 28 0.61 23.88 -12.13
C HIS A 28 1.10 24.82 -11.01
N VAL A 29 1.20 24.31 -9.77
CA VAL A 29 1.61 25.12 -8.60
C VAL A 29 3.13 25.25 -8.50
N LEU A 30 3.87 24.24 -8.92
CA LEU A 30 5.33 24.22 -8.82
C LEU A 30 6.00 24.86 -10.04
N ASP A 31 7.22 25.38 -9.82
CA ASP A 31 8.07 25.90 -10.87
C ASP A 31 8.47 24.81 -11.88
N LYS A 32 8.86 25.23 -13.11
CA LYS A 32 9.28 24.33 -14.19
C LYS A 32 10.47 23.45 -13.86
N ASP A 33 11.29 23.84 -12.88
CA ASP A 33 12.45 23.08 -12.40
C ASP A 33 12.09 22.05 -11.33
N ALA A 34 10.82 21.92 -10.96
CA ALA A 34 10.36 20.92 -10.01
C ALA A 34 10.51 19.51 -10.59
N GLN A 35 10.97 18.59 -9.74
CA GLN A 35 11.12 17.17 -10.10
C GLN A 35 9.95 16.38 -9.56
N ILE A 36 9.05 15.98 -10.44
CA ILE A 36 7.90 15.12 -10.11
C ILE A 36 8.23 13.71 -10.61
N ARG A 37 8.17 12.72 -9.71
CA ARG A 37 8.56 11.33 -9.98
C ARG A 37 7.43 10.39 -9.63
N HIS A 38 7.34 9.28 -10.38
CA HIS A 38 6.40 8.19 -10.11
C HIS A 38 7.18 6.98 -9.61
N VAL A 39 6.83 6.48 -8.44
CA VAL A 39 7.51 5.38 -7.75
C VAL A 39 6.51 4.25 -7.51
N ASN A 40 6.89 3.03 -7.90
CA ASN A 40 6.07 1.86 -7.60
C ASN A 40 5.98 1.66 -6.09
N HIS A 41 4.79 1.42 -5.55
CA HIS A 41 4.57 1.21 -4.12
C HIS A 41 5.35 0.01 -3.55
N ARG A 42 5.81 -0.93 -4.38
CA ARG A 42 6.62 -2.09 -3.97
C ARG A 42 8.13 -1.82 -4.02
N ALA A 43 8.53 -0.60 -4.36
CA ALA A 43 9.94 -0.26 -4.36
C ALA A 43 10.51 -0.31 -2.93
N PRO A 44 11.70 -0.87 -2.72
CA PRO A 44 12.35 -0.91 -1.40
C PRO A 44 12.89 0.46 -0.98
N SER A 45 13.10 1.36 -1.94
CA SER A 45 13.57 2.74 -1.73
C SER A 45 13.00 3.66 -2.80
N CYS A 46 13.11 4.96 -2.58
CA CYS A 46 12.75 5.97 -3.58
C CYS A 46 13.71 7.17 -3.52
N PRO A 47 13.75 8.00 -4.56
CA PRO A 47 14.51 9.25 -4.50
C PRO A 47 14.01 10.15 -3.37
N GLN A 48 14.92 10.88 -2.73
CA GLN A 48 14.56 11.87 -1.71
C GLN A 48 13.71 12.99 -2.31
N ALA A 49 12.71 13.44 -1.55
CA ALA A 49 11.77 14.47 -1.94
C ALA A 49 11.33 15.34 -0.76
N GLU A 50 10.79 16.50 -1.02
CA GLU A 50 10.14 17.30 0.01
C GLU A 50 8.80 16.68 0.41
N VAL A 51 8.07 16.08 -0.57
CA VAL A 51 6.76 15.45 -0.32
C VAL A 51 6.65 14.10 -1.04
N ASN A 52 6.18 13.10 -0.31
CA ASN A 52 5.66 11.85 -0.85
C ASN A 52 4.11 11.89 -0.82
N PHE A 53 3.47 11.64 -1.97
CA PHE A 53 2.06 11.32 -2.05
C PHE A 53 1.87 9.83 -2.28
N PHE A 54 1.33 9.12 -1.28
CA PHE A 54 0.93 7.72 -1.39
C PHE A 54 -0.50 7.67 -1.91
N VAL A 55 -0.70 7.15 -3.12
CA VAL A 55 -2.01 7.07 -3.76
C VAL A 55 -2.55 5.66 -3.68
N GLU A 56 -3.63 5.48 -2.95
CA GLU A 56 -4.28 4.23 -2.57
C GLU A 56 -3.41 3.37 -1.66
N VAL A 57 -2.34 2.78 -2.16
CA VAL A 57 -1.47 1.86 -1.41
C VAL A 57 -0.38 2.64 -0.66
N ILE A 58 -0.25 2.33 0.63
CA ILE A 58 0.80 2.91 1.48
C ILE A 58 2.00 1.97 1.56
N ASN A 59 3.22 2.54 1.57
CA ASN A 59 4.46 1.82 1.85
C ASN A 59 5.27 2.57 2.91
N PRO A 60 5.20 2.16 4.18
CA PRO A 60 5.88 2.87 5.27
C PRO A 60 7.40 2.81 5.18
N SER A 61 7.99 1.85 4.48
CA SER A 61 9.44 1.80 4.23
C SER A 61 9.96 3.04 3.47
N LEU A 62 9.08 3.76 2.79
CA LEU A 62 9.44 4.95 2.01
C LEU A 62 9.23 6.28 2.77
N PHE A 63 8.72 6.26 3.99
CA PHE A 63 8.44 7.48 4.76
C PHE A 63 9.70 8.31 5.02
N ALA A 64 10.82 7.66 5.29
CA ALA A 64 12.09 8.34 5.57
C ALA A 64 12.67 9.12 4.39
N TYR A 65 12.18 8.90 3.17
CA TYR A 65 12.70 9.54 1.96
C TYR A 65 12.04 10.90 1.64
N ALA A 66 11.13 11.37 2.50
CA ALA A 66 10.54 12.69 2.31
C ALA A 66 10.39 13.47 3.63
N GLY A 67 10.35 14.80 3.48
CA GLY A 67 10.08 15.71 4.58
C GLY A 67 8.63 15.65 5.05
N LYS A 68 7.69 15.37 4.12
CA LYS A 68 6.28 15.11 4.41
C LYS A 68 5.74 13.92 3.64
N ASN A 69 4.91 13.14 4.31
CA ASN A 69 4.22 11.98 3.79
C ASN A 69 2.71 12.21 3.84
N ILE A 70 2.07 12.24 2.69
CA ILE A 70 0.63 12.43 2.55
C ILE A 70 0.03 11.19 1.93
N TRP A 71 -0.99 10.63 2.57
CA TRP A 71 -1.68 9.45 2.08
C TRP A 71 -3.05 9.80 1.53
N ILE A 72 -3.37 9.32 0.32
CA ILE A 72 -4.64 9.52 -0.38
C ILE A 72 -5.28 8.15 -0.59
N PRO A 73 -5.98 7.60 0.41
CA PRO A 73 -6.56 6.26 0.36
C PRO A 73 -7.86 6.20 -0.42
N ASN A 74 -8.24 4.96 -0.77
CA ASN A 74 -9.60 4.55 -1.08
C ASN A 74 -10.05 3.58 0.03
N GLN A 75 -11.12 3.91 0.77
CA GLN A 75 -11.52 3.18 1.98
C GLN A 75 -11.81 1.69 1.70
N GLU A 76 -12.44 1.37 0.58
CA GLU A 76 -12.80 0.01 0.19
C GLU A 76 -11.59 -0.89 -0.13
N TRP A 77 -10.41 -0.30 -0.28
CA TRP A 77 -9.13 -0.99 -0.50
C TRP A 77 -8.15 -0.80 0.64
N THR A 78 -8.54 -0.05 1.69
CA THR A 78 -7.71 0.21 2.86
C THR A 78 -7.90 -0.88 3.89
N TYR A 79 -6.91 -1.75 4.03
CA TYR A 79 -6.94 -2.84 5.01
C TYR A 79 -6.98 -2.31 6.44
N LEU A 80 -7.76 -2.98 7.31
CA LEU A 80 -7.86 -2.65 8.74
C LEU A 80 -6.50 -2.72 9.44
N THR A 81 -5.61 -3.59 8.96
CA THR A 81 -4.23 -3.75 9.44
C THR A 81 -3.33 -2.53 9.16
N TRP A 82 -3.80 -1.57 8.36
CA TRP A 82 -3.04 -0.34 8.03
C TRP A 82 -3.31 0.82 9.00
N GLU A 83 -4.13 0.62 10.02
CA GLU A 83 -4.38 1.65 11.04
C GLU A 83 -3.10 2.29 11.60
N PRO A 84 -2.03 1.54 11.97
CA PRO A 84 -0.80 2.14 12.47
C PRO A 84 -0.16 3.13 11.49
N TYR A 85 -0.22 2.86 10.19
CA TYR A 85 0.37 3.71 9.16
C TYR A 85 -0.36 5.04 8.99
N ALA A 86 -1.68 5.06 9.18
CA ALA A 86 -2.46 6.29 9.17
C ALA A 86 -2.02 7.27 10.28
N LYS A 87 -1.47 6.74 11.38
CA LYS A 87 -0.93 7.52 12.51
C LYS A 87 0.52 8.01 12.27
N MET A 88 1.22 7.41 11.29
CA MET A 88 2.61 7.71 10.98
C MET A 88 2.77 8.77 9.89
N VAL A 89 1.80 8.89 8.97
CA VAL A 89 1.83 9.93 7.94
C VAL A 89 1.49 11.30 8.52
N ASP A 90 1.94 12.35 7.85
CA ASP A 90 1.67 13.72 8.27
C ASP A 90 0.20 14.10 8.06
N GLU A 91 -0.38 13.71 6.93
CA GLU A 91 -1.79 13.93 6.63
C GLU A 91 -2.40 12.76 5.84
N VAL A 92 -3.68 12.49 6.08
CA VAL A 92 -4.52 11.60 5.27
C VAL A 92 -5.53 12.46 4.50
N TRP A 93 -5.40 12.49 3.18
CA TRP A 93 -6.30 13.27 2.32
C TRP A 93 -7.41 12.39 1.78
N VAL A 94 -8.64 12.65 2.17
CA VAL A 94 -9.79 11.81 1.84
C VAL A 94 -10.71 12.50 0.84
N LYS A 95 -11.28 11.69 -0.05
CA LYS A 95 -12.06 12.12 -1.21
C LYS A 95 -13.53 12.35 -0.89
N THR A 96 -14.05 11.70 0.17
CA THR A 96 -15.46 11.69 0.56
C THR A 96 -15.62 11.96 2.05
N ARG A 97 -16.81 12.41 2.46
CA ARG A 97 -17.16 12.60 3.88
C ARG A 97 -17.28 11.28 4.62
N GLU A 98 -17.69 10.23 3.92
CA GLU A 98 -17.66 8.88 4.48
C GLU A 98 -16.23 8.49 4.87
N ALA A 99 -15.27 8.62 3.94
CA ALA A 99 -13.86 8.35 4.22
C ALA A 99 -13.34 9.23 5.37
N GLU A 100 -13.71 10.51 5.43
CA GLU A 100 -13.34 11.38 6.54
C GLU A 100 -13.80 10.80 7.89
N THR A 101 -15.07 10.38 7.97
CA THR A 101 -15.64 9.77 9.19
C THR A 101 -14.92 8.47 9.57
N LEU A 102 -14.57 7.65 8.60
CA LEU A 102 -13.90 6.39 8.83
C LEU A 102 -12.45 6.59 9.31
N PHE A 103 -11.66 7.42 8.62
CA PHE A 103 -10.26 7.65 8.96
C PHE A 103 -10.06 8.48 10.23
N LEU A 104 -11.00 9.35 10.60
CA LEU A 104 -10.97 10.08 11.89
C LEU A 104 -11.00 9.15 13.11
N LYS A 105 -11.48 7.90 12.96
CA LYS A 105 -11.41 6.88 14.02
C LYS A 105 -9.95 6.42 14.25
N TRP A 106 -9.09 6.54 13.25
CA TRP A 106 -7.69 6.11 13.30
C TRP A 106 -6.72 7.23 13.66
N THR A 107 -6.91 8.43 13.08
CA THR A 107 -5.99 9.56 13.26
C THR A 107 -6.73 10.90 13.17
N PRO A 108 -6.31 11.92 13.93
CA PRO A 108 -6.86 13.27 13.80
C PRO A 108 -6.34 14.03 12.57
N ASN A 109 -5.30 13.53 11.91
CA ASN A 109 -4.61 14.22 10.80
C ASN A 109 -5.34 14.03 9.46
N VAL A 110 -6.65 13.84 9.47
CA VAL A 110 -7.48 13.67 8.28
C VAL A 110 -7.87 15.01 7.71
N LYS A 111 -7.80 15.14 6.38
CA LYS A 111 -8.23 16.32 5.62
C LYS A 111 -9.20 15.90 4.53
N TYR A 112 -10.42 16.34 4.61
CA TYR A 112 -11.35 16.24 3.49
C TYR A 112 -10.90 17.20 2.38
N VAL A 113 -10.58 16.63 1.23
CA VAL A 113 -10.08 17.41 0.08
C VAL A 113 -11.07 17.42 -1.08
N SER A 114 -12.20 16.65 -0.98
CA SER A 114 -13.07 16.35 -2.10
C SER A 114 -12.31 15.63 -3.23
N TRP A 115 -12.93 15.40 -4.36
CA TRP A 115 -12.26 14.83 -5.53
C TRP A 115 -13.06 15.10 -6.81
N THR A 116 -12.44 14.80 -7.97
CA THR A 116 -13.07 14.90 -9.27
C THR A 116 -12.64 13.77 -10.20
N SER A 117 -13.24 13.71 -11.38
CA SER A 117 -12.84 12.84 -12.50
C SER A 117 -12.54 13.69 -13.72
N ILE A 118 -11.89 13.10 -14.72
CA ILE A 118 -11.65 13.75 -16.00
C ILE A 118 -13.00 13.95 -16.72
N ASP A 119 -13.23 15.18 -17.18
CA ASP A 119 -14.43 15.55 -17.93
C ASP A 119 -14.52 14.76 -19.26
N LYS A 120 -15.58 14.01 -19.45
CA LYS A 120 -15.83 13.26 -20.70
C LYS A 120 -16.57 14.10 -21.74
N GLY A 121 -16.91 15.34 -21.40
CA GLY A 121 -17.59 16.29 -22.27
C GLY A 121 -19.09 16.06 -22.36
N TYR A 122 -19.83 17.15 -22.24
CA TYR A 122 -21.27 17.15 -22.39
C TYR A 122 -21.64 17.25 -23.90
N PRO A 123 -22.32 16.26 -24.46
CA PRO A 123 -22.70 16.30 -25.87
C PRO A 123 -23.76 17.37 -26.13
N THR A 124 -23.97 17.72 -27.39
CA THR A 124 -25.04 18.65 -27.77
C THR A 124 -26.39 18.20 -27.21
N LEU A 125 -27.15 19.13 -26.67
CA LEU A 125 -28.44 18.86 -26.05
C LEU A 125 -29.35 18.07 -27.02
N GLY A 126 -29.88 16.92 -26.56
CA GLY A 126 -30.73 16.03 -27.38
C GLY A 126 -29.99 14.95 -28.17
N SER A 127 -28.66 14.89 -28.14
CA SER A 127 -27.90 13.85 -28.84
C SER A 127 -27.84 12.51 -28.09
N LYS A 128 -28.17 12.49 -26.80
CA LYS A 128 -28.19 11.24 -26.01
C LYS A 128 -29.35 10.33 -26.37
N ASN A 129 -29.02 9.04 -26.52
CA ASN A 129 -30.01 8.01 -26.81
C ASN A 129 -30.60 7.45 -25.50
N PRO A 130 -31.90 7.74 -25.20
CA PRO A 130 -32.53 7.25 -23.96
C PRO A 130 -32.72 5.72 -23.97
N ASN A 131 -32.65 5.08 -25.15
CA ASN A 131 -32.77 3.64 -25.28
C ASN A 131 -31.43 2.90 -25.14
N LYS A 132 -30.35 3.60 -24.78
CA LYS A 132 -29.02 3.04 -24.53
C LYS A 132 -28.53 3.38 -23.14
N GLY A 133 -27.97 2.39 -22.47
CA GLY A 133 -27.34 2.56 -21.15
C GLY A 133 -25.97 1.91 -21.10
N ILE A 134 -25.13 2.42 -20.20
CA ILE A 134 -23.80 1.87 -19.91
C ILE A 134 -23.74 1.36 -18.47
N VAL A 135 -23.09 0.21 -18.30
CA VAL A 135 -22.78 -0.40 -17.00
C VAL A 135 -21.26 -0.46 -16.86
N PRO A 136 -20.62 0.50 -16.20
CA PRO A 136 -19.16 0.58 -16.10
C PRO A 136 -18.64 -0.29 -14.95
N VAL A 137 -18.42 -1.57 -15.18
CA VAL A 137 -17.83 -2.52 -14.20
C VAL A 137 -16.32 -2.36 -14.12
N GLY A 138 -15.64 -2.32 -15.26
CA GLY A 138 -14.17 -2.21 -15.32
C GLY A 138 -13.48 -3.38 -14.65
N LYS A 139 -12.50 -3.05 -13.76
CA LYS A 139 -11.74 -4.01 -12.95
C LYS A 139 -12.24 -4.09 -11.49
N ASN A 140 -13.24 -3.31 -11.12
CA ASN A 140 -13.69 -3.24 -9.73
C ASN A 140 -14.62 -4.41 -9.39
N VAL A 141 -14.18 -5.27 -8.48
CA VAL A 141 -14.90 -6.47 -8.03
C VAL A 141 -16.23 -6.14 -7.33
N TRP A 142 -16.37 -4.94 -6.78
CA TRP A 142 -17.57 -4.49 -6.08
C TRP A 142 -18.70 -4.05 -7.03
N ARG A 143 -18.38 -3.82 -8.31
CA ARG A 143 -19.35 -3.46 -9.37
C ARG A 143 -19.96 -4.69 -10.04
N ASN A 144 -20.54 -5.58 -9.25
CA ASN A 144 -21.13 -6.83 -9.74
C ASN A 144 -22.34 -6.57 -10.67
N PRO A 145 -22.32 -7.00 -11.96
CA PRO A 145 -23.42 -6.79 -12.88
C PRO A 145 -24.58 -7.80 -12.73
N LYS A 146 -24.44 -8.87 -11.92
CA LYS A 146 -25.47 -9.91 -11.75
C LYS A 146 -26.84 -9.37 -11.31
N PRO A 147 -26.94 -8.44 -10.33
CA PRO A 147 -28.23 -7.85 -9.97
C PRO A 147 -28.95 -7.20 -11.14
N ILE A 148 -28.20 -6.59 -12.08
CA ILE A 148 -28.75 -5.94 -13.27
C ILE A 148 -29.39 -6.98 -14.20
N LEU A 149 -28.72 -8.12 -14.45
CA LEU A 149 -29.24 -9.21 -15.25
C LEU A 149 -30.49 -9.84 -14.60
N GLN A 150 -30.48 -9.98 -13.28
CA GLN A 150 -31.63 -10.47 -12.51
C GLN A 150 -32.83 -9.50 -12.58
N ALA A 151 -32.59 -8.19 -12.47
CA ALA A 151 -33.62 -7.18 -12.58
C ALA A 151 -34.28 -7.18 -13.97
N TYR A 152 -33.49 -7.28 -15.06
CA TYR A 152 -34.01 -7.41 -16.43
C TYR A 152 -34.84 -8.68 -16.60
N SER A 153 -34.38 -9.81 -16.06
CA SER A 153 -35.13 -11.07 -16.09
C SER A 153 -36.43 -10.96 -15.29
N ARG A 154 -36.43 -10.22 -14.18
CA ARG A 154 -37.63 -9.98 -13.37
C ARG A 154 -38.64 -9.10 -14.08
N VAL A 155 -38.20 -8.01 -14.74
CA VAL A 155 -39.10 -7.17 -15.54
C VAL A 155 -39.71 -7.99 -16.70
N LEU A 156 -38.93 -8.82 -17.38
CA LEU A 156 -39.46 -9.70 -18.43
C LEU A 156 -40.53 -10.65 -17.90
N ALA A 157 -40.36 -11.22 -16.71
CA ALA A 157 -41.30 -12.19 -16.12
C ALA A 157 -42.56 -11.55 -15.55
N GLN A 158 -42.44 -10.37 -14.89
CA GLN A 158 -43.55 -9.73 -14.19
C GLN A 158 -44.26 -8.63 -15.00
N HIS A 159 -43.52 -7.97 -15.89
CA HIS A 159 -43.97 -6.84 -16.70
C HIS A 159 -43.56 -7.00 -18.18
N PRO A 160 -43.97 -8.09 -18.85
CA PRO A 160 -43.55 -8.38 -20.23
C PRO A 160 -43.94 -7.27 -21.24
N GLU A 161 -44.96 -6.49 -20.94
CA GLU A 161 -45.38 -5.32 -21.71
C GLU A 161 -44.41 -4.13 -21.63
N VAL A 162 -43.65 -4.01 -20.51
CA VAL A 162 -42.67 -2.92 -20.29
C VAL A 162 -41.30 -3.32 -20.86
N PHE A 163 -40.97 -4.61 -20.85
CA PHE A 163 -39.66 -5.13 -21.25
C PHE A 163 -39.15 -4.60 -22.61
N PRO A 164 -39.98 -4.50 -23.69
CA PRO A 164 -39.53 -3.93 -24.96
C PRO A 164 -39.02 -2.48 -24.86
N SER A 165 -39.54 -1.71 -23.89
CA SER A 165 -39.18 -0.31 -23.67
C SER A 165 -37.93 -0.13 -22.81
N LEU A 166 -37.38 -1.20 -22.19
CA LEU A 166 -36.14 -1.14 -21.46
C LEU A 166 -34.96 -0.72 -22.35
N PRO A 167 -34.04 0.08 -21.88
CA PRO A 167 -32.84 0.46 -22.63
C PRO A 167 -31.97 -0.76 -22.95
N HIS A 168 -31.22 -0.70 -24.03
CA HIS A 168 -30.16 -1.65 -24.32
C HIS A 168 -28.93 -1.30 -23.48
N LEU A 169 -28.45 -2.23 -22.66
CA LEU A 169 -27.28 -2.00 -21.79
C LEU A 169 -25.98 -2.54 -22.40
N THR A 170 -24.95 -1.73 -22.38
CA THR A 170 -23.57 -2.14 -22.67
C THR A 170 -22.81 -2.30 -21.37
N ILE A 171 -22.48 -3.53 -20.98
CA ILE A 171 -21.68 -3.87 -19.82
C ILE A 171 -20.21 -3.84 -20.24
N VAL A 172 -19.43 -2.95 -19.61
CA VAL A 172 -17.98 -2.81 -19.85
C VAL A 172 -17.23 -3.38 -18.66
N HIS A 173 -16.52 -4.49 -18.85
CA HIS A 173 -15.82 -5.17 -17.76
C HIS A 173 -14.49 -5.82 -18.19
N VAL A 174 -13.70 -6.25 -17.20
CA VAL A 174 -12.50 -7.05 -17.41
C VAL A 174 -12.73 -8.43 -16.81
N PRO A 175 -12.81 -9.51 -17.61
CA PRO A 175 -13.28 -10.83 -17.18
C PRO A 175 -12.48 -11.45 -16.03
N ALA A 176 -11.17 -11.18 -15.97
CA ALA A 176 -10.30 -11.75 -14.95
C ALA A 176 -10.68 -11.31 -13.51
N ASN A 177 -11.38 -10.20 -13.37
CA ASN A 177 -11.72 -9.61 -12.07
C ASN A 177 -13.17 -9.87 -11.67
N VAL A 178 -14.12 -9.69 -12.63
CA VAL A 178 -15.55 -9.78 -12.35
C VAL A 178 -16.24 -10.61 -13.45
N PRO A 179 -16.65 -11.85 -13.17
CA PRO A 179 -17.41 -12.63 -14.14
C PRO A 179 -18.83 -12.06 -14.28
N VAL A 180 -19.26 -11.79 -15.50
CA VAL A 180 -20.65 -11.38 -15.79
C VAL A 180 -21.60 -12.57 -15.60
N GLY A 181 -21.13 -13.78 -15.87
CA GLY A 181 -21.95 -15.01 -15.91
C GLY A 181 -22.71 -15.17 -17.25
N ASP A 182 -23.52 -16.20 -17.33
CA ASP A 182 -24.35 -16.45 -18.50
C ASP A 182 -25.52 -15.47 -18.56
N ILE A 183 -25.72 -14.83 -19.72
CA ILE A 183 -26.84 -13.95 -19.95
C ILE A 183 -28.06 -14.80 -20.29
N PRO A 184 -29.15 -14.74 -19.50
CA PRO A 184 -30.38 -15.46 -19.81
C PRO A 184 -30.88 -15.15 -21.22
N GLU A 185 -31.28 -16.16 -21.96
CA GLU A 185 -31.67 -16.03 -23.37
C GLU A 185 -32.81 -15.00 -23.58
N GLY A 186 -33.76 -14.94 -22.64
CA GLY A 186 -34.89 -14.00 -22.72
C GLY A 186 -34.51 -12.52 -22.69
N ILE A 187 -33.36 -12.17 -22.12
CA ILE A 187 -32.90 -10.77 -22.00
C ILE A 187 -31.70 -10.45 -22.91
N LYS A 188 -31.19 -11.43 -23.62
CA LYS A 188 -29.97 -11.34 -24.44
C LYS A 188 -30.03 -10.23 -25.50
N SER A 189 -31.23 -9.98 -26.06
CA SER A 189 -31.45 -8.90 -27.03
C SER A 189 -31.26 -7.49 -26.48
N LYS A 190 -31.22 -7.34 -25.13
CA LYS A 190 -31.10 -6.07 -24.44
C LYS A 190 -29.70 -5.86 -23.81
N ILE A 191 -28.80 -6.83 -23.92
CA ILE A 191 -27.50 -6.80 -23.22
C ILE A 191 -26.37 -7.01 -24.22
N THR A 192 -25.40 -6.11 -24.23
CA THR A 192 -24.10 -6.30 -24.89
C THR A 192 -23.02 -6.32 -23.84
N VAL A 193 -22.07 -7.24 -23.93
CA VAL A 193 -20.93 -7.34 -23.05
C VAL A 193 -19.64 -7.02 -23.82
N ARG A 194 -18.87 -6.07 -23.34
CA ARG A 194 -17.51 -5.78 -23.81
C ARG A 194 -16.52 -6.28 -22.76
N SER A 195 -15.84 -7.36 -23.09
CA SER A 195 -14.92 -8.09 -22.19
C SER A 195 -13.45 -7.73 -22.43
N GLU A 196 -13.18 -6.55 -22.92
CA GLU A 196 -11.84 -6.03 -23.20
C GLU A 196 -11.63 -4.66 -22.56
N VAL A 197 -10.39 -4.23 -22.43
CA VAL A 197 -10.10 -2.85 -22.02
C VAL A 197 -10.52 -1.91 -23.14
N VAL A 198 -11.62 -1.19 -22.92
CA VAL A 198 -12.13 -0.23 -23.88
C VAL A 198 -11.18 0.97 -23.96
N PRO A 199 -10.71 1.37 -25.17
CA PRO A 199 -9.92 2.58 -25.34
C PRO A 199 -10.64 3.82 -24.79
N GLU A 200 -9.89 4.80 -24.33
CA GLU A 200 -10.44 6.00 -23.67
C GLU A 200 -11.43 6.76 -24.57
N GLU A 201 -11.11 6.92 -25.86
CA GLU A 201 -11.99 7.62 -26.81
C GLU A 201 -13.29 6.84 -27.07
N ASP A 202 -13.23 5.51 -27.13
CA ASP A 202 -14.41 4.67 -27.28
C ASP A 202 -15.29 4.71 -26.02
N TYR A 203 -14.67 4.70 -24.84
CA TYR A 203 -15.39 4.82 -23.57
C TYR A 203 -16.09 6.19 -23.45
N LYS A 204 -15.40 7.25 -23.82
CA LYS A 204 -15.95 8.61 -23.90
C LYS A 204 -17.13 8.66 -24.89
N ALA A 205 -16.98 8.08 -26.07
CA ALA A 205 -18.06 8.03 -27.07
C ALA A 205 -19.29 7.27 -26.53
N LEU A 206 -19.10 6.15 -25.82
CA LEU A 206 -20.19 5.42 -25.17
C LEU A 206 -20.90 6.29 -24.11
N LEU A 207 -20.16 6.98 -23.26
CA LEU A 207 -20.75 7.87 -22.26
C LEU A 207 -21.50 9.04 -22.90
N GLN A 208 -21.02 9.59 -24.00
CA GLN A 208 -21.70 10.66 -24.73
C GLN A 208 -22.96 10.18 -25.46
N GLU A 209 -22.97 8.94 -25.95
CA GLU A 209 -24.14 8.35 -26.63
C GLU A 209 -25.22 7.91 -25.64
N CYS A 210 -24.86 7.23 -24.55
CA CYS A 210 -25.81 6.62 -23.62
C CYS A 210 -26.59 7.66 -22.82
N GLY A 211 -27.91 7.52 -22.76
CA GLY A 211 -28.79 8.34 -21.92
C GLY A 211 -28.80 7.92 -20.46
N LEU A 212 -28.40 6.68 -20.18
CA LEU A 212 -28.47 6.04 -18.86
C LEU A 212 -27.09 5.52 -18.43
N VAL A 213 -26.73 5.71 -17.16
CA VAL A 213 -25.67 4.96 -16.48
C VAL A 213 -26.26 4.15 -15.34
N VAL A 214 -25.83 2.89 -15.22
CA VAL A 214 -26.23 2.00 -14.12
C VAL A 214 -24.99 1.58 -13.35
N CYS A 215 -24.94 1.87 -12.06
CA CYS A 215 -23.86 1.45 -11.20
C CYS A 215 -24.41 0.94 -9.86
N THR A 216 -24.40 -0.38 -9.71
CA THR A 216 -24.88 -1.11 -8.52
C THR A 216 -23.69 -1.58 -7.69
N SER A 217 -22.73 -0.69 -7.46
CA SER A 217 -21.54 -1.02 -6.68
C SER A 217 -21.88 -1.27 -5.20
N ALA A 218 -21.24 -2.28 -4.62
CA ALA A 218 -21.35 -2.58 -3.20
C ALA A 218 -20.45 -1.67 -2.33
N ALA A 219 -19.38 -1.13 -2.89
CA ALA A 219 -18.47 -0.19 -2.25
C ALA A 219 -17.67 0.61 -3.29
N GLU A 220 -17.32 1.85 -2.95
CA GLU A 220 -16.49 2.74 -3.78
C GLU A 220 -15.68 3.70 -2.90
N GLY A 221 -14.44 4.01 -3.32
CA GLY A 221 -13.64 5.05 -2.67
C GLY A 221 -14.07 6.47 -3.04
N PHE A 222 -14.40 6.66 -4.32
CA PHE A 222 -14.92 7.91 -4.83
C PHE A 222 -16.05 7.71 -5.84
N GLY A 223 -15.87 6.80 -6.82
CA GLY A 223 -16.85 6.53 -7.85
C GLY A 223 -16.58 7.25 -9.17
N HIS A 224 -15.35 7.18 -9.68
CA HIS A 224 -14.95 7.81 -10.94
C HIS A 224 -15.92 7.51 -12.09
N ALA A 225 -16.33 6.26 -12.27
CA ALA A 225 -17.22 5.88 -13.37
C ALA A 225 -18.57 6.60 -13.34
N VAL A 226 -19.12 6.82 -12.14
CA VAL A 226 -20.36 7.61 -11.98
C VAL A 226 -20.06 9.08 -12.26
N ASN A 227 -19.00 9.64 -11.69
CA ASN A 227 -18.68 11.04 -11.87
C ASN A 227 -18.35 11.41 -13.33
N GLU A 228 -17.70 10.49 -14.07
CA GLU A 228 -17.49 10.62 -15.53
C GLU A 228 -18.83 10.58 -16.31
N ALA A 229 -19.74 9.72 -15.93
CA ALA A 229 -21.07 9.66 -16.54
C ALA A 229 -21.89 10.93 -16.26
N LEU A 230 -21.77 11.51 -15.05
CA LEU A 230 -22.36 12.81 -14.73
C LEU A 230 -21.78 13.93 -15.60
N SER A 231 -20.44 13.94 -15.84
CA SER A 231 -19.81 14.93 -16.71
C SER A 231 -20.35 14.89 -18.13
N SER A 232 -20.82 13.71 -18.59
CA SER A 232 -21.47 13.54 -19.89
C SER A 232 -22.98 13.70 -19.84
N GLY A 233 -23.59 13.95 -18.67
CA GLY A 233 -25.03 14.12 -18.52
C GLY A 233 -25.83 12.84 -18.70
N CYS A 234 -25.41 11.71 -18.16
CA CYS A 234 -26.23 10.50 -18.09
C CYS A 234 -27.25 10.60 -16.95
N VAL A 235 -28.44 10.01 -17.15
CA VAL A 235 -29.38 9.75 -16.04
C VAL A 235 -28.84 8.59 -15.22
N PRO A 236 -28.64 8.72 -13.90
CA PRO A 236 -28.04 7.67 -13.10
C PRO A 236 -29.08 6.78 -12.42
N ILE A 237 -28.91 5.43 -12.52
CA ILE A 237 -29.50 4.42 -11.61
C ILE A 237 -28.38 3.91 -10.71
N LEU A 238 -28.49 4.10 -9.40
CA LEU A 238 -27.36 3.90 -8.47
C LEU A 238 -27.76 3.15 -7.21
N SER A 239 -26.86 2.30 -6.72
CA SER A 239 -26.88 1.86 -5.31
C SER A 239 -26.72 3.06 -4.37
N PRO A 240 -27.33 3.02 -3.17
CA PRO A 240 -27.39 4.19 -2.29
C PRO A 240 -26.13 4.35 -1.41
N ILE A 241 -24.99 3.80 -1.83
CA ILE A 241 -23.73 3.94 -1.08
C ILE A 241 -23.33 5.39 -0.89
N GLN A 242 -22.68 5.68 0.23
CA GLN A 242 -22.39 7.07 0.63
C GLN A 242 -21.57 7.86 -0.41
N PRO A 243 -20.53 7.32 -1.06
CA PRO A 243 -19.82 8.07 -2.11
C PRO A 243 -20.74 8.56 -3.23
N PHE A 244 -21.72 7.75 -3.66
CA PHE A 244 -22.65 8.15 -4.71
C PHE A 244 -23.64 9.21 -4.24
N ARG A 245 -24.09 9.14 -2.97
CA ARG A 245 -24.97 10.18 -2.40
C ARG A 245 -24.29 11.53 -2.28
N GLU A 246 -22.98 11.54 -2.10
CA GLU A 246 -22.19 12.79 -2.14
C GLU A 246 -21.99 13.33 -3.57
N LEU A 247 -21.90 12.42 -4.57
CA LEU A 247 -21.66 12.79 -5.96
C LEU A 247 -22.91 13.30 -6.67
N VAL A 248 -24.09 12.77 -6.34
CA VAL A 248 -25.29 12.90 -7.18
C VAL A 248 -26.42 13.55 -6.42
N LYS A 249 -26.94 14.67 -6.93
CA LYS A 249 -28.14 15.35 -6.40
C LYS A 249 -29.42 14.58 -6.76
N ASN A 250 -29.51 14.12 -8.02
CA ASN A 250 -30.69 13.51 -8.60
C ASN A 250 -30.37 12.17 -9.27
N ALA A 251 -30.92 11.06 -8.77
CA ALA A 251 -30.74 9.72 -9.32
C ALA A 251 -31.99 8.87 -9.09
N LEU A 252 -32.16 7.84 -9.89
CA LEU A 252 -33.05 6.72 -9.58
C LEU A 252 -32.31 5.83 -8.58
N TRP A 253 -32.61 6.03 -7.29
CA TRP A 253 -31.95 5.33 -6.20
C TRP A 253 -32.54 3.94 -6.00
N VAL A 254 -31.65 2.94 -5.88
CA VAL A 254 -32.01 1.56 -5.58
C VAL A 254 -31.88 1.33 -4.08
N SER A 255 -32.76 0.53 -3.48
CA SER A 255 -32.66 0.13 -2.08
C SER A 255 -31.60 -0.96 -1.91
N ASN A 256 -31.04 -1.06 -0.68
CA ASN A 256 -30.17 -2.17 -0.31
C ASN A 256 -30.97 -3.33 0.25
N SER A 257 -30.61 -4.54 -0.13
CA SER A 257 -31.12 -5.77 0.50
C SER A 257 -30.33 -6.16 1.74
N LYS A 258 -29.02 -5.80 1.78
CA LYS A 258 -28.11 -6.13 2.86
C LYS A 258 -26.98 -5.10 2.95
N THR A 259 -26.57 -4.80 4.18
CA THR A 259 -25.36 -4.03 4.49
C THR A 259 -24.55 -4.80 5.53
N ILE A 260 -23.26 -4.97 5.30
CA ILE A 260 -22.32 -5.61 6.22
C ILE A 260 -21.03 -4.80 6.31
N ASP A 261 -20.35 -4.89 7.46
CA ASP A 261 -18.99 -4.35 7.56
C ASP A 261 -18.06 -5.10 6.59
N HIS A 262 -17.14 -4.37 5.96
CA HIS A 262 -16.16 -5.00 5.09
C HIS A 262 -15.23 -5.90 5.92
N PRO A 263 -15.03 -7.19 5.56
CA PRO A 263 -14.34 -8.14 6.43
C PRO A 263 -12.84 -7.85 6.62
N GLN A 264 -12.22 -7.11 5.73
CA GLN A 264 -10.78 -6.85 5.74
C GLN A 264 -10.40 -5.37 5.55
N CYS A 265 -11.28 -4.57 4.99
CA CYS A 265 -11.02 -3.16 4.68
C CYS A 265 -11.96 -2.24 5.45
N LEU A 266 -11.76 -0.93 5.32
CA LEU A 266 -12.62 0.07 5.91
C LEU A 266 -13.96 0.17 5.17
N GLY A 267 -15.01 0.57 5.92
CA GLY A 267 -16.34 0.81 5.37
C GLY A 267 -17.22 -0.42 5.34
N THR A 268 -18.27 -0.36 4.53
CA THR A 268 -19.31 -1.37 4.41
C THR A 268 -19.43 -1.91 2.99
N LEU A 269 -19.99 -3.09 2.85
CA LEU A 269 -20.45 -3.67 1.59
C LEU A 269 -21.97 -3.66 1.58
N GLU A 270 -22.55 -3.10 0.51
CA GLU A 270 -23.97 -2.90 0.37
C GLU A 270 -24.50 -3.63 -0.87
N ASP A 271 -25.27 -4.70 -0.64
CA ASP A 271 -25.91 -5.44 -1.74
C ASP A 271 -27.23 -4.76 -2.12
N VAL A 272 -27.42 -4.54 -3.43
CA VAL A 272 -28.67 -3.93 -3.93
C VAL A 272 -29.84 -4.90 -3.88
N ASP A 273 -31.03 -4.36 -3.67
CA ASP A 273 -32.29 -5.08 -3.81
C ASP A 273 -32.67 -5.18 -5.29
N VAL A 274 -32.88 -6.41 -5.77
CA VAL A 274 -33.16 -6.70 -7.20
C VAL A 274 -34.55 -6.20 -7.60
N ASP A 275 -35.53 -6.23 -6.70
CA ASP A 275 -36.89 -5.74 -6.99
C ASP A 275 -36.87 -4.22 -7.13
N SER A 276 -36.22 -3.53 -6.19
CA SER A 276 -36.02 -2.08 -6.27
C SER A 276 -35.25 -1.66 -7.51
N LEU A 277 -34.26 -2.46 -7.96
CA LEU A 277 -33.55 -2.20 -9.21
C LEU A 277 -34.45 -2.41 -10.46
N ALA A 278 -35.31 -3.42 -10.44
CA ALA A 278 -36.31 -3.64 -11.51
C ALA A 278 -37.30 -2.45 -11.58
N ASP A 279 -37.78 -1.97 -10.43
CA ASP A 279 -38.67 -0.80 -10.36
C ASP A 279 -37.97 0.46 -10.91
N ALA A 280 -36.69 0.67 -10.58
CA ALA A 280 -35.92 1.80 -11.09
C ALA A 280 -35.78 1.78 -12.63
N PHE A 281 -35.62 0.61 -13.25
CA PHE A 281 -35.66 0.47 -14.70
C PHE A 281 -37.03 0.77 -15.29
N ILE A 282 -38.11 0.30 -14.66
CA ILE A 282 -39.49 0.61 -15.05
C ILE A 282 -39.74 2.11 -14.97
N ASP A 283 -39.34 2.76 -13.89
CA ASP A 283 -39.50 4.19 -13.70
C ASP A 283 -38.69 5.00 -14.71
N TYR A 284 -37.46 4.57 -15.06
CA TYR A 284 -36.72 5.19 -16.14
C TYR A 284 -37.49 5.15 -17.49
N THR A 285 -38.21 4.06 -17.78
CA THR A 285 -39.01 3.99 -19.03
C THR A 285 -40.20 4.94 -19.05
N LYS A 286 -40.73 5.32 -17.86
CA LYS A 286 -41.86 6.26 -17.70
C LYS A 286 -41.44 7.72 -17.77
N MET A 287 -40.13 8.03 -17.61
CA MET A 287 -39.62 9.40 -17.63
C MET A 287 -39.95 10.05 -18.99
N THR A 288 -40.46 11.26 -18.94
CA THR A 288 -40.65 12.10 -20.13
C THR A 288 -39.29 12.62 -20.64
N SER A 289 -39.28 13.19 -21.83
CA SER A 289 -38.08 13.86 -22.35
C SER A 289 -37.63 15.05 -21.47
N ASP A 290 -38.59 15.75 -20.87
CA ASP A 290 -38.30 16.89 -19.98
C ASP A 290 -37.74 16.42 -18.63
N ASP A 291 -38.27 15.31 -18.05
CA ASP A 291 -37.73 14.70 -16.84
C ASP A 291 -36.27 14.28 -17.03
N ARG A 292 -35.97 13.56 -18.12
CA ARG A 292 -34.61 13.14 -18.45
C ARG A 292 -33.69 14.33 -18.65
N ARG A 293 -34.16 15.36 -19.35
CA ARG A 293 -33.40 16.59 -19.56
C ARG A 293 -33.07 17.28 -18.24
N SER A 294 -34.02 17.40 -17.32
CA SER A 294 -33.80 17.99 -16.01
C SER A 294 -32.72 17.21 -15.24
N VAL A 295 -32.83 15.87 -15.13
CA VAL A 295 -31.83 15.05 -14.43
C VAL A 295 -30.45 15.12 -15.11
N THR A 296 -30.42 15.18 -16.44
CA THR A 296 -29.17 15.33 -17.22
C THR A 296 -28.47 16.66 -16.93
N MET A 297 -29.23 17.75 -16.84
CA MET A 297 -28.69 19.08 -16.49
C MET A 297 -28.19 19.09 -15.04
N ASP A 298 -28.98 18.57 -14.09
CA ASP A 298 -28.59 18.44 -12.69
C ASP A 298 -27.30 17.62 -12.52
N SER A 299 -27.15 16.54 -13.30
CA SER A 299 -25.96 15.70 -13.32
C SER A 299 -24.73 16.48 -13.77
N ARG A 300 -24.84 17.22 -14.87
CA ARG A 300 -23.75 18.03 -15.40
C ARG A 300 -23.37 19.16 -14.43
N GLU A 301 -24.36 19.91 -13.93
CA GLU A 301 -24.16 20.97 -12.95
C GLU A 301 -23.48 20.42 -11.68
N SER A 302 -23.93 19.27 -11.16
CA SER A 302 -23.34 18.62 -10.00
C SER A 302 -21.87 18.26 -10.22
N TYR A 303 -21.51 17.85 -11.44
CA TYR A 303 -20.12 17.59 -11.81
C TYR A 303 -19.32 18.91 -11.88
N GLU A 304 -19.80 19.92 -12.57
CA GLU A 304 -19.11 21.20 -12.78
C GLU A 304 -18.84 21.93 -11.47
N ASP A 305 -19.84 22.07 -10.61
CA ASP A 305 -19.73 22.70 -9.29
C ASP A 305 -18.64 22.00 -8.43
N ARG A 306 -18.65 20.68 -8.43
CA ARG A 306 -17.68 19.90 -7.65
C ARG A 306 -16.28 19.98 -8.25
N HIS A 307 -16.18 19.89 -9.57
CA HIS A 307 -14.91 19.97 -10.28
C HIS A 307 -14.24 21.34 -10.01
N GLU A 308 -14.97 22.43 -10.15
CA GLU A 308 -14.46 23.78 -9.89
C GLU A 308 -14.04 23.95 -8.42
N ALA A 309 -14.90 23.53 -7.48
CA ALA A 309 -14.60 23.60 -6.06
C ALA A 309 -13.37 22.77 -5.68
N PHE A 310 -13.24 21.54 -6.25
CA PHE A 310 -12.09 20.69 -6.05
C PHE A 310 -10.80 21.32 -6.58
N VAL A 311 -10.79 21.77 -7.83
CA VAL A 311 -9.59 22.38 -8.45
C VAL A 311 -9.13 23.59 -7.65
N LYS A 312 -10.05 24.53 -7.33
CA LYS A 312 -9.75 25.72 -6.54
C LYS A 312 -9.23 25.36 -5.14
N GLY A 313 -9.91 24.43 -4.45
CA GLY A 313 -9.52 24.00 -3.10
C GLY A 313 -8.17 23.28 -3.08
N MET A 314 -7.92 22.42 -4.07
CA MET A 314 -6.67 21.68 -4.17
C MET A 314 -5.48 22.57 -4.53
N LEU A 315 -5.64 23.50 -5.46
CA LEU A 315 -4.60 24.47 -5.79
C LEU A 315 -4.19 25.29 -4.57
N SER A 316 -5.16 25.82 -3.81
CA SER A 316 -4.88 26.55 -2.57
C SER A 316 -4.19 25.70 -1.51
N ARG A 317 -4.56 24.42 -1.39
CA ARG A 317 -3.94 23.49 -0.45
C ARG A 317 -2.50 23.15 -0.85
N LEU A 318 -2.26 22.89 -2.13
CA LEU A 318 -0.92 22.61 -2.65
C LEU A 318 0.00 23.84 -2.53
N ASP A 319 -0.50 25.03 -2.80
CA ASP A 319 0.23 26.28 -2.58
C ASP A 319 0.65 26.43 -1.10
N THR A 320 -0.30 26.23 -0.19
CA THR A 320 -0.02 26.23 1.26
C THR A 320 0.99 25.15 1.66
N LEU A 321 0.88 23.96 1.08
CA LEU A 321 1.78 22.83 1.36
C LEU A 321 3.22 23.12 0.95
N PHE A 322 3.40 23.70 -0.23
CA PHE A 322 4.74 23.91 -0.81
C PHE A 322 5.39 25.24 -0.41
N THR A 323 4.59 26.23 -0.02
CA THR A 323 5.12 27.54 0.38
C THR A 323 5.99 27.44 1.63
N GLY A 324 7.23 27.87 1.51
CA GLY A 324 8.20 27.89 2.63
C GLY A 324 8.67 26.50 3.08
N MET A 325 8.38 25.45 2.32
CA MET A 325 8.87 24.11 2.63
C MET A 325 10.39 24.06 2.45
N PRO A 326 11.15 23.67 3.51
CA PRO A 326 12.60 23.55 3.41
C PRO A 326 12.98 22.38 2.50
N PRO A 327 14.14 22.47 1.82
CA PRO A 327 14.71 21.33 1.12
C PRO A 327 14.87 20.14 2.08
N TYR A 328 14.59 18.95 1.58
CA TYR A 328 14.77 17.73 2.35
C TYR A 328 16.09 17.06 1.98
N SER A 329 16.89 16.69 2.98
CA SER A 329 18.08 15.88 2.85
C SER A 329 18.12 14.85 3.99
N LEU A 330 18.22 13.58 3.64
CA LEU A 330 18.37 12.51 4.61
C LEU A 330 19.74 12.62 5.30
N GLU A 331 20.78 13.01 4.55
CA GLU A 331 22.15 13.17 5.03
C GLU A 331 22.25 14.27 6.10
N GLU A 332 21.49 15.36 5.96
CA GLU A 332 21.45 16.44 6.96
C GLU A 332 20.77 16.03 8.27
N ARG A 333 20.01 14.92 8.25
CA ARG A 333 19.40 14.34 9.46
C ARG A 333 20.28 13.34 10.16
N LEU A 334 21.40 12.93 9.56
CA LEU A 334 22.36 12.06 10.24
C LEU A 334 22.94 12.81 11.44
N PRO A 335 22.99 12.19 12.64
CA PRO A 335 23.60 12.81 13.80
C PRO A 335 25.08 13.01 13.56
N LYS A 336 25.63 14.08 14.13
CA LYS A 336 27.08 14.28 14.15
C LYS A 336 27.73 13.19 15.03
N GLU A 337 28.96 12.83 14.73
CA GLU A 337 29.66 11.78 15.47
C GLU A 337 29.65 12.02 17.00
N ALA A 338 29.75 13.27 17.44
CA ALA A 338 29.70 13.64 18.85
C ALA A 338 28.34 13.38 19.53
N ASP A 339 27.27 13.24 18.75
CA ASP A 339 25.90 13.06 19.24
C ASP A 339 25.44 11.58 19.11
N LEU A 340 26.31 10.70 18.60
CA LEU A 340 26.01 9.28 18.44
C LEU A 340 25.99 8.56 19.81
N PRO A 341 24.93 7.79 20.10
CA PRO A 341 24.85 6.99 21.32
C PRO A 341 25.73 5.75 21.24
N HIS A 342 26.04 5.16 22.39
CA HIS A 342 26.59 3.82 22.43
C HIS A 342 25.55 2.76 22.01
N VAL A 343 26.00 1.73 21.28
CA VAL A 343 25.15 0.67 20.70
C VAL A 343 25.68 -0.70 21.08
N SER A 344 24.79 -1.61 21.47
CA SER A 344 25.10 -3.02 21.60
C SER A 344 24.53 -3.80 20.41
N ILE A 345 25.40 -4.40 19.63
CA ILE A 345 25.03 -5.32 18.53
C ILE A 345 24.81 -6.71 19.12
N ILE A 346 23.71 -7.35 18.77
CA ILE A 346 23.28 -8.65 19.29
C ILE A 346 23.35 -9.68 18.17
N THR A 347 24.12 -10.75 18.38
CA THR A 347 24.23 -11.88 17.45
C THR A 347 23.97 -13.19 18.20
N LEU A 348 23.14 -14.03 17.63
CA LEU A 348 22.90 -15.40 18.11
C LEU A 348 23.54 -16.38 17.13
N THR A 349 24.24 -17.38 17.66
CA THR A 349 24.86 -18.41 16.82
C THR A 349 24.64 -19.81 17.39
N ARG A 350 24.65 -20.82 16.53
CA ARG A 350 24.60 -22.22 16.91
C ARG A 350 25.11 -23.10 15.78
N ASP A 351 26.22 -23.78 15.97
CA ASP A 351 26.85 -24.69 15.01
C ASP A 351 27.07 -24.06 13.61
N ARG A 352 27.40 -22.75 13.60
CA ARG A 352 27.54 -21.91 12.39
C ARG A 352 28.95 -21.32 12.25
N ARG A 353 29.97 -22.07 12.65
CA ARG A 353 31.39 -21.62 12.58
C ARG A 353 31.77 -21.06 11.22
N SER A 354 31.28 -21.63 10.10
CA SER A 354 31.56 -21.16 8.74
C SER A 354 31.02 -19.78 8.41
N PHE A 355 30.01 -19.31 9.14
CA PHE A 355 29.44 -17.96 8.93
C PHE A 355 30.12 -16.89 9.76
N ILE A 356 30.88 -17.24 10.80
CA ILE A 356 31.47 -16.27 11.71
C ILE A 356 32.47 -15.31 11.03
N PRO A 357 33.28 -15.73 10.04
CA PRO A 357 34.08 -14.79 9.26
C PRO A 357 33.26 -13.70 8.58
N LEU A 358 32.08 -14.02 8.04
CA LEU A 358 31.13 -13.06 7.47
C LEU A 358 30.57 -12.12 8.54
N ALA A 359 30.07 -12.65 9.65
CA ALA A 359 29.57 -11.84 10.75
C ALA A 359 30.64 -10.88 11.31
N LYS A 360 31.88 -11.37 11.46
CA LYS A 360 33.03 -10.56 11.86
C LYS A 360 33.36 -9.45 10.84
N TYR A 361 33.36 -9.80 9.55
CA TYR A 361 33.51 -8.83 8.48
C TYR A 361 32.45 -7.71 8.55
N CYS A 362 31.16 -8.09 8.66
CA CYS A 362 30.06 -7.14 8.76
C CYS A 362 30.16 -6.25 10.00
N PHE A 363 30.60 -6.76 11.15
CA PHE A 363 30.81 -6.00 12.36
C PHE A 363 31.94 -4.97 12.20
N LEU A 364 33.11 -5.40 11.72
CA LEU A 364 34.30 -4.54 11.55
C LEU A 364 34.14 -3.50 10.45
N ALA A 365 33.34 -3.78 9.44
CA ALA A 365 33.11 -2.87 8.31
C ALA A 365 32.12 -1.74 8.64
N GLN A 366 31.49 -1.73 9.83
CA GLN A 366 30.55 -0.66 10.17
C GLN A 366 31.24 0.70 10.23
N THR A 367 30.60 1.71 9.62
CA THR A 367 31.07 3.12 9.67
C THR A 367 30.74 3.80 10.99
N TYR A 368 30.02 3.15 11.86
CA TYR A 368 29.75 3.61 13.21
C TYR A 368 31.05 3.61 14.05
N PRO A 369 31.33 4.64 14.87
CA PRO A 369 32.60 4.71 15.63
C PRO A 369 32.81 3.46 16.51
N GLU A 370 33.94 2.78 16.35
CA GLU A 370 34.23 1.51 17.01
C GLU A 370 34.15 1.61 18.55
N HIS A 371 34.59 2.74 19.13
CA HIS A 371 34.55 2.96 20.57
C HIS A 371 33.14 3.11 21.15
N LEU A 372 32.12 3.30 20.30
CA LEU A 372 30.70 3.36 20.67
C LEU A 372 29.97 2.02 20.45
N LEU A 373 30.64 1.00 19.89
CA LEU A 373 30.09 -0.30 19.62
C LEU A 373 30.50 -1.34 20.67
N GLU A 374 29.54 -2.18 21.04
CA GLU A 374 29.74 -3.45 21.73
C GLU A 374 29.11 -4.56 20.89
N TRP A 375 29.76 -5.72 20.83
CA TRP A 375 29.21 -6.91 20.19
C TRP A 375 28.92 -8.01 21.20
N VAL A 376 27.67 -8.37 21.41
CA VAL A 376 27.23 -9.44 22.31
C VAL A 376 26.86 -10.66 21.50
N ILE A 377 27.57 -11.75 21.71
CA ILE A 377 27.36 -13.03 21.00
C ILE A 377 26.91 -14.09 22.00
N VAL A 378 25.78 -14.73 21.73
CA VAL A 378 25.31 -15.90 22.50
C VAL A 378 25.35 -17.13 21.62
N ASP A 379 26.12 -18.12 22.05
CA ASP A 379 26.41 -19.36 21.36
C ASP A 379 25.92 -20.56 22.18
N ASP A 380 25.03 -21.37 21.61
CA ASP A 380 24.54 -22.64 22.18
C ASP A 380 24.88 -23.84 21.29
N GLY A 381 25.90 -23.68 20.42
CA GLY A 381 26.42 -24.70 19.54
C GLY A 381 27.37 -25.68 20.22
N LYS A 382 27.53 -26.85 19.60
CA LYS A 382 28.48 -27.87 20.03
C LYS A 382 29.92 -27.57 19.63
N ASP A 383 30.11 -26.67 18.65
CA ASP A 383 31.41 -26.19 18.17
C ASP A 383 31.57 -24.70 18.52
N PRO A 384 32.04 -24.38 19.74
CA PRO A 384 32.14 -22.99 20.21
C PRO A 384 33.05 -22.13 19.36
N ILE A 385 32.60 -20.89 19.06
CA ILE A 385 33.29 -19.98 18.12
C ILE A 385 34.16 -18.93 18.84
N LYS A 386 34.35 -19.01 20.14
CA LYS A 386 35.09 -18.03 20.94
C LYS A 386 36.45 -17.65 20.36
N ASN A 387 37.19 -18.63 19.85
CA ASN A 387 38.52 -18.43 19.27
C ASN A 387 38.52 -17.58 17.98
N LEU A 388 37.37 -17.43 17.31
CA LEU A 388 37.25 -16.62 16.08
C LEU A 388 36.99 -15.14 16.37
N VAL A 389 36.58 -14.79 17.60
CA VAL A 389 36.19 -13.43 17.99
C VAL A 389 36.98 -12.89 19.20
N SER A 390 37.88 -13.70 19.80
CA SER A 390 38.61 -13.35 21.01
C SER A 390 39.67 -12.27 20.80
N ASP A 391 40.02 -11.92 19.58
CA ASP A 391 40.95 -10.85 19.22
C ASP A 391 40.29 -9.45 19.18
N LEU A 392 38.95 -9.40 19.31
CA LEU A 392 38.22 -8.13 19.27
C LEU A 392 37.99 -7.57 20.68
N PRO A 393 38.26 -6.25 20.90
CA PRO A 393 38.26 -5.66 22.23
C PRO A 393 36.89 -5.48 22.87
N ASN A 394 35.85 -5.26 22.07
CA ASN A 394 34.50 -4.91 22.54
C ASN A 394 33.49 -6.05 22.38
N VAL A 395 33.95 -7.31 22.52
CA VAL A 395 33.09 -8.50 22.36
C VAL A 395 32.74 -9.08 23.73
N THR A 396 31.46 -9.28 23.98
CA THR A 396 30.92 -10.07 25.09
C THR A 396 30.44 -11.40 24.53
N TYR A 397 31.20 -12.47 24.76
CA TYR A 397 30.86 -13.83 24.31
C TYR A 397 30.29 -14.67 25.45
N VAL A 398 29.11 -15.23 25.23
CA VAL A 398 28.39 -16.09 26.17
C VAL A 398 28.20 -17.47 25.55
N LEU A 399 28.84 -18.48 26.13
CA LEU A 399 28.63 -19.87 25.76
C LEU A 399 27.57 -20.50 26.66
N LEU A 400 26.65 -21.27 26.11
CA LEU A 400 25.62 -21.99 26.83
C LEU A 400 25.90 -23.47 26.75
N ASP A 401 25.67 -24.17 27.85
CA ASP A 401 25.84 -25.62 27.94
C ASP A 401 24.66 -26.38 27.30
N GLU A 402 23.47 -25.75 27.28
CA GLU A 402 22.24 -26.35 26.75
C GLU A 402 21.59 -25.41 25.72
N PRO A 403 20.96 -25.96 24.67
CA PRO A 403 20.24 -25.19 23.68
C PRO A 403 19.06 -24.41 24.26
N MET A 404 18.89 -23.16 23.79
CA MET A 404 17.74 -22.32 24.13
C MET A 404 16.93 -21.99 22.90
N SER A 405 15.66 -21.56 23.08
CA SER A 405 14.88 -20.95 22.00
C SER A 405 15.50 -19.64 21.53
N ILE A 406 15.20 -19.22 20.29
CA ILE A 406 15.72 -17.97 19.75
C ILE A 406 15.28 -16.78 20.62
N GLY A 407 13.99 -16.71 21.02
CA GLY A 407 13.50 -15.63 21.86
C GLY A 407 14.18 -15.57 23.23
N ALA A 408 14.39 -16.71 23.88
CA ALA A 408 15.10 -16.76 25.15
C ALA A 408 16.57 -16.34 25.01
N LYS A 409 17.26 -16.74 23.93
CA LYS A 409 18.63 -16.30 23.62
C LYS A 409 18.70 -14.81 23.37
N ARG A 410 17.74 -14.20 22.63
CA ARG A 410 17.67 -12.75 22.45
C ARG A 410 17.57 -12.04 23.80
N ASN A 411 16.67 -12.48 24.68
CA ASN A 411 16.53 -11.89 26.01
C ASN A 411 17.81 -12.01 26.84
N LEU A 412 18.47 -13.16 26.79
CA LEU A 412 19.74 -13.35 27.48
C LEU A 412 20.83 -12.42 26.94
N ALA A 413 20.99 -12.34 25.62
CA ALA A 413 21.96 -11.46 24.98
C ALA A 413 21.73 -9.98 25.37
N ILE A 414 20.47 -9.53 25.32
CA ILE A 414 20.09 -8.17 25.72
C ILE A 414 20.37 -7.90 27.19
N SER A 415 20.16 -8.89 28.07
CA SER A 415 20.48 -8.76 29.51
C SER A 415 21.99 -8.62 29.77
N ARG A 416 22.85 -9.07 28.84
CA ARG A 416 24.32 -8.95 28.89
C ARG A 416 24.84 -7.67 28.22
N ALA A 417 24.04 -7.07 27.35
CA ALA A 417 24.37 -5.84 26.66
C ALA A 417 24.47 -4.65 27.64
N LYS A 418 25.37 -3.72 27.38
CA LYS A 418 25.64 -2.57 28.27
C LYS A 418 24.87 -1.31 27.88
N HIS A 419 24.50 -1.17 26.60
CA HIS A 419 23.99 0.08 26.04
C HIS A 419 22.48 0.07 25.86
N ASP A 420 21.89 1.26 25.75
CA ASP A 420 20.44 1.43 25.66
C ASP A 420 19.88 1.22 24.26
N ILE A 421 20.70 1.41 23.23
CA ILE A 421 20.34 1.11 21.84
C ILE A 421 20.81 -0.29 21.50
N LEU A 422 19.88 -1.13 21.06
CA LEU A 422 20.09 -2.54 20.76
C LEU A 422 19.83 -2.79 19.28
N VAL A 423 20.79 -3.40 18.60
CA VAL A 423 20.77 -3.64 17.16
C VAL A 423 20.96 -5.14 16.90
N MET A 424 20.00 -5.78 16.23
CA MET A 424 20.14 -7.18 15.83
C MET A 424 20.99 -7.30 14.56
N MET A 425 21.95 -8.25 14.59
CA MET A 425 22.74 -8.66 13.42
C MET A 425 22.90 -10.18 13.50
N ASP A 426 22.17 -10.91 12.66
CA ASP A 426 22.26 -12.37 12.62
C ASP A 426 23.59 -12.80 11.98
N ASP A 427 24.08 -14.00 12.32
CA ASP A 427 25.41 -14.48 11.91
C ASP A 427 25.50 -14.90 10.43
N ASP A 428 24.35 -15.09 9.76
CA ASP A 428 24.22 -15.62 8.41
C ASP A 428 23.69 -14.60 7.37
N ASP A 429 23.66 -13.31 7.71
CA ASP A 429 23.21 -12.25 6.81
C ASP A 429 24.34 -11.22 6.52
N VAL A 430 24.21 -10.49 5.42
CA VAL A 430 25.11 -9.39 5.07
C VAL A 430 24.52 -8.07 5.57
N TYR A 431 25.33 -7.33 6.32
CA TYR A 431 24.99 -5.99 6.80
C TYR A 431 25.87 -4.94 6.11
N PRO A 432 25.31 -4.02 5.29
CA PRO A 432 26.07 -2.91 4.72
C PRO A 432 26.84 -2.11 5.75
N ASN A 433 27.93 -1.46 5.34
CA ASN A 433 28.82 -0.75 6.23
C ASN A 433 28.16 0.36 7.06
N ASN A 434 27.09 0.95 6.56
CA ASN A 434 26.30 1.98 7.24
C ASN A 434 25.07 1.45 7.98
N SER A 435 24.91 0.13 8.10
CA SER A 435 23.70 -0.50 8.66
C SER A 435 23.37 -0.05 10.08
N VAL A 436 24.36 0.02 10.97
CA VAL A 436 24.14 0.52 12.34
C VAL A 436 23.83 2.00 12.34
N LEU A 437 24.60 2.80 11.60
CA LEU A 437 24.41 4.25 11.51
C LEU A 437 23.02 4.62 10.99
N ALA A 438 22.58 3.96 9.91
CA ALA A 438 21.26 4.19 9.32
C ALA A 438 20.14 3.92 10.33
N ARG A 439 20.17 2.79 11.03
CA ARG A 439 19.16 2.42 12.04
C ARG A 439 19.13 3.40 13.20
N VAL A 440 20.30 3.78 13.74
CA VAL A 440 20.40 4.74 14.84
C VAL A 440 19.92 6.12 14.40
N ALA A 441 20.35 6.59 13.22
CA ALA A 441 19.92 7.88 12.68
C ALA A 441 18.40 7.98 12.55
N HIS A 442 17.76 6.92 12.01
CA HIS A 442 16.30 6.87 11.92
C HIS A 442 15.62 6.90 13.29
N MET A 443 16.16 6.19 14.27
CA MET A 443 15.62 6.21 15.65
C MET A 443 15.72 7.59 16.28
N LEU A 444 16.85 8.27 16.13
CA LEU A 444 17.06 9.61 16.68
C LEU A 444 16.22 10.68 15.99
N ALA A 445 15.97 10.52 14.67
CA ALA A 445 15.12 11.43 13.91
C ALA A 445 13.62 11.32 14.24
N GLU A 446 13.21 10.22 14.87
CA GLU A 446 11.81 9.93 15.23
C GLU A 446 11.64 9.75 16.75
N PRO A 447 11.50 10.83 17.53
CA PRO A 447 11.50 10.76 19.01
C PRO A 447 10.42 9.83 19.63
N ARG A 448 9.37 9.52 18.86
CA ARG A 448 8.32 8.57 19.26
C ARG A 448 8.62 7.12 18.90
N ALA A 449 9.68 6.87 18.14
CA ALA A 449 10.08 5.53 17.75
C ALA A 449 10.97 4.92 18.84
N ALA A 450 10.50 3.85 19.46
CA ALA A 450 11.29 3.05 20.38
C ALA A 450 11.76 1.73 19.76
N CYS A 451 11.24 1.38 18.59
CA CYS A 451 11.61 0.19 17.83
C CYS A 451 11.50 0.44 16.32
N LEU A 452 12.54 0.02 15.59
CA LEU A 452 12.63 0.08 14.13
C LEU A 452 12.83 -1.32 13.57
N PHE A 453 12.25 -1.59 12.40
CA PHE A 453 12.47 -2.83 11.64
C PHE A 453 12.07 -2.66 10.17
N SER A 454 12.51 -3.61 9.34
CA SER A 454 12.05 -3.74 7.96
C SER A 454 11.11 -4.92 7.82
N THR A 455 10.15 -4.82 6.93
CA THR A 455 9.23 -5.90 6.57
C THR A 455 9.59 -6.52 5.21
N MET A 456 10.13 -5.73 4.30
CA MET A 456 10.68 -6.21 3.05
C MET A 456 12.17 -6.49 3.20
N LEU A 457 12.67 -7.54 2.54
CA LEU A 457 14.08 -7.90 2.59
C LEU A 457 14.64 -8.16 1.19
N PRO A 458 15.75 -7.51 0.83
CA PRO A 458 16.58 -7.98 -0.27
C PRO A 458 17.22 -9.32 0.15
N CYS A 459 17.09 -10.33 -0.69
CA CYS A 459 17.58 -11.67 -0.44
C CYS A 459 18.54 -12.10 -1.54
N TYR A 460 19.59 -12.83 -1.16
CA TYR A 460 20.52 -13.44 -2.09
C TYR A 460 20.63 -14.95 -1.79
N GLU A 461 20.26 -15.78 -2.77
CA GLU A 461 20.41 -17.23 -2.69
C GLU A 461 21.83 -17.60 -3.12
N ILE A 462 22.64 -18.14 -2.19
CA ILE A 462 24.09 -18.25 -2.37
C ILE A 462 24.52 -19.44 -3.24
N HIS A 463 23.73 -20.51 -3.37
CA HIS A 463 24.05 -21.67 -4.20
C HIS A 463 23.60 -21.49 -5.66
N GLU A 464 22.49 -20.78 -5.89
CA GLU A 464 21.93 -20.54 -7.22
C GLU A 464 22.23 -19.14 -7.76
N THR A 465 22.92 -18.29 -6.99
CA THR A 465 23.26 -16.90 -7.33
C THR A 465 22.07 -16.08 -7.83
N LYS A 466 20.97 -16.10 -7.05
CA LYS A 466 19.74 -15.40 -7.36
C LYS A 466 19.43 -14.32 -6.34
N SER A 467 19.29 -13.08 -6.82
CA SER A 467 18.84 -11.96 -6.00
C SER A 467 17.34 -11.73 -6.18
N PHE A 468 16.62 -11.64 -5.08
CA PHE A 468 15.16 -11.41 -5.08
C PHE A 468 14.74 -10.56 -3.89
N MET A 469 13.54 -9.98 -3.97
CA MET A 469 12.94 -9.25 -2.86
C MET A 469 11.90 -10.13 -2.17
N ASN A 470 12.06 -10.38 -0.88
CA ASN A 470 11.03 -10.99 -0.06
C ASN A 470 10.07 -9.89 0.43
N VAL A 471 8.80 -9.98 0.02
CA VAL A 471 7.75 -9.03 0.38
C VAL A 471 6.60 -9.78 1.03
N PRO A 472 6.46 -9.73 2.37
CA PRO A 472 5.34 -10.34 3.06
C PRO A 472 4.00 -9.77 2.58
N PRO A 473 2.90 -10.54 2.63
CA PRO A 473 1.58 -10.06 2.26
C PRO A 473 1.20 -8.79 3.03
N ILE A 474 0.89 -7.72 2.29
CA ILE A 474 0.57 -6.39 2.86
C ILE A 474 -0.72 -6.40 3.70
N THR A 475 -1.55 -7.43 3.56
CA THR A 475 -2.78 -7.65 4.32
C THR A 475 -2.55 -8.11 5.76
N LEU A 476 -1.33 -8.57 6.07
CA LEU A 476 -0.98 -8.99 7.44
C LEU A 476 -0.75 -7.78 8.35
N ASP A 477 -0.99 -7.97 9.64
CA ASP A 477 -0.62 -7.01 10.67
C ASP A 477 0.88 -6.66 10.57
N MET A 478 1.24 -5.45 10.97
CA MET A 478 2.63 -4.98 10.98
C MET A 478 3.52 -5.94 11.76
N SER A 479 3.09 -6.38 12.94
CA SER A 479 3.83 -7.29 13.82
C SER A 479 4.16 -8.63 13.18
N LYS A 480 3.27 -9.16 12.32
CA LYS A 480 3.44 -10.43 11.60
C LYS A 480 4.36 -10.33 10.38
N ARG A 481 4.77 -9.12 10.01
CA ARG A 481 5.64 -8.87 8.87
C ARG A 481 7.05 -8.47 9.26
N VAL A 482 7.32 -8.34 10.55
CA VAL A 482 8.64 -7.93 11.07
C VAL A 482 9.73 -8.93 10.64
N SER A 483 10.87 -8.40 10.25
CA SER A 483 12.10 -9.19 10.12
C SER A 483 13.00 -8.94 11.33
N GLU A 484 13.15 -9.94 12.16
CA GLU A 484 13.87 -9.85 13.43
C GLU A 484 15.35 -9.46 13.25
N ALA A 485 15.97 -9.90 12.15
CA ALA A 485 17.36 -9.55 11.80
C ALA A 485 17.58 -8.05 11.55
N THR A 486 16.51 -7.28 11.34
CA THR A 486 16.58 -5.83 11.09
C THR A 486 16.29 -4.97 12.30
N LEU A 487 15.88 -5.58 13.41
CA LEU A 487 15.45 -4.87 14.61
C LEU A 487 16.54 -3.93 15.16
N CYS A 488 16.12 -2.71 15.49
CA CYS A 488 16.84 -1.75 16.30
C CYS A 488 15.86 -1.14 17.29
N PHE A 489 16.13 -1.24 18.58
CA PHE A 489 15.18 -0.79 19.61
C PHE A 489 15.89 -0.31 20.88
N THR A 490 15.14 0.44 21.69
CA THR A 490 15.63 0.90 23.00
C THR A 490 15.52 -0.21 24.05
N ARG A 491 16.41 -0.19 25.03
CA ARG A 491 16.35 -1.09 26.19
C ARG A 491 15.00 -0.98 26.93
N SER A 492 14.45 0.22 27.05
CA SER A 492 13.15 0.45 27.69
C SER A 492 12.02 -0.28 26.96
N PHE A 493 12.02 -0.29 25.62
CA PHE A 493 11.05 -1.04 24.83
C PHE A 493 11.09 -2.54 25.11
N TRP A 494 12.29 -3.12 25.26
CA TRP A 494 12.45 -4.51 25.65
C TRP A 494 12.08 -4.77 27.12
N GLN A 495 12.37 -3.85 28.04
CA GLN A 495 12.03 -4.01 29.46
C GLN A 495 10.52 -4.06 29.72
N GLU A 496 9.73 -3.35 28.93
CA GLU A 496 8.27 -3.44 29.02
C GLU A 496 7.75 -4.84 28.67
N ARG A 497 8.30 -5.46 27.65
CA ARG A 497 8.01 -6.82 27.21
C ARG A 497 9.15 -7.39 26.39
N GLY A 498 9.80 -8.42 26.90
CA GLY A 498 10.84 -9.17 26.20
C GLY A 498 10.28 -10.03 25.07
N PHE A 499 11.18 -10.72 24.37
CA PHE A 499 10.80 -11.71 23.36
C PHE A 499 10.12 -12.91 24.03
N PRO A 500 9.11 -13.53 23.40
CA PRO A 500 8.52 -14.78 23.88
C PRO A 500 9.53 -15.93 23.81
N ASP A 501 9.37 -16.92 24.67
CA ASP A 501 10.18 -18.14 24.63
C ASP A 501 9.74 -19.02 23.45
N GLN A 502 10.14 -18.65 22.24
CA GLN A 502 9.74 -19.27 20.97
C GLN A 502 10.94 -19.40 20.03
N GLN A 503 10.84 -20.39 19.13
CA GLN A 503 11.87 -20.67 18.13
C GLN A 503 11.66 -19.91 16.81
N ILE A 504 10.44 -19.51 16.51
CA ILE A 504 10.06 -18.87 15.22
C ILE A 504 9.04 -17.78 15.51
N ALA A 505 9.10 -16.68 14.74
CA ALA A 505 8.16 -15.55 14.80
C ALA A 505 8.08 -14.86 16.18
N GLU A 506 9.20 -14.84 16.89
CA GLU A 506 9.32 -14.18 18.19
C GLU A 506 9.12 -12.66 18.09
N GLY A 507 9.32 -12.10 16.90
CA GLY A 507 9.09 -10.69 16.61
C GLY A 507 7.63 -10.28 16.63
N ASP A 508 6.69 -11.17 16.24
CA ASP A 508 5.25 -10.86 16.26
C ASP A 508 4.79 -10.47 17.67
N ALA A 509 4.94 -11.33 18.65
CA ALA A 509 4.55 -11.05 20.02
C ALA A 509 5.38 -9.91 20.66
N PHE A 510 6.63 -9.71 20.21
CA PHE A 510 7.47 -8.60 20.67
C PHE A 510 6.92 -7.24 20.22
N ILE A 511 6.31 -7.15 19.04
CA ILE A 511 5.77 -5.89 18.47
C ILE A 511 4.28 -5.71 18.74
N HIS A 512 3.48 -6.77 18.66
CA HIS A 512 2.02 -6.73 18.71
C HIS A 512 1.48 -5.88 19.88
N GLY A 513 0.56 -4.95 19.57
CA GLY A 513 -0.03 -4.01 20.54
C GLY A 513 0.87 -2.82 20.92
N ARG A 514 2.08 -2.70 20.33
CA ARG A 514 3.02 -1.58 20.52
C ARG A 514 3.39 -0.90 19.20
N GLU A 515 2.62 -1.12 18.15
CA GLU A 515 2.88 -0.62 16.79
C GLU A 515 3.02 0.92 16.76
N GLY A 516 2.32 1.63 17.66
CA GLY A 516 2.43 3.09 17.80
C GLY A 516 3.83 3.60 18.15
N MET A 517 4.65 2.79 18.82
CA MET A 517 6.05 3.07 19.16
C MET A 517 7.04 2.48 18.15
N CYS A 518 6.53 1.84 17.09
CA CYS A 518 7.36 1.21 16.06
C CYS A 518 7.39 2.05 14.79
N ARG A 519 8.48 1.92 14.02
CA ARG A 519 8.59 2.45 12.66
C ARG A 519 9.16 1.39 11.73
N GLU A 520 8.54 1.28 10.57
CA GLU A 520 9.05 0.49 9.47
C GLU A 520 9.96 1.36 8.61
N PHE A 521 11.08 0.83 8.14
CA PHE A 521 12.03 1.57 7.32
C PHE A 521 12.58 0.72 6.17
N SER A 522 13.24 1.38 5.22
CA SER A 522 13.80 0.71 4.04
C SER A 522 14.90 -0.28 4.45
N PRO A 523 14.92 -1.49 3.91
CA PRO A 523 15.99 -2.45 4.17
C PRO A 523 17.28 -2.15 3.39
N GLN A 524 17.28 -1.19 2.47
CA GLN A 524 18.35 -1.02 1.47
C GLN A 524 19.74 -0.82 2.09
N ASP A 525 19.82 0.00 3.16
CA ASP A 525 21.06 0.29 3.86
C ASP A 525 21.21 -0.53 5.15
N VAL A 526 20.43 -1.59 5.31
CA VAL A 526 20.33 -2.33 6.57
C VAL A 526 20.82 -3.76 6.45
N ILE A 527 20.36 -4.49 5.44
CA ILE A 527 20.58 -5.93 5.32
C ILE A 527 20.44 -6.41 3.87
N VAL A 528 21.22 -7.44 3.53
CA VAL A 528 20.90 -8.40 2.47
C VAL A 528 20.83 -9.77 3.12
N SER A 529 19.64 -10.36 3.18
CA SER A 529 19.45 -11.66 3.80
C SER A 529 19.94 -12.78 2.89
N LEU A 530 20.83 -13.65 3.40
CA LEU A 530 21.32 -14.77 2.64
C LEU A 530 20.35 -15.96 2.75
N SER A 531 19.92 -16.47 1.62
CA SER A 531 19.16 -17.73 1.53
C SER A 531 20.12 -18.88 1.27
N HIS A 532 20.08 -19.90 2.12
CA HIS A 532 20.95 -21.07 2.04
C HIS A 532 20.29 -22.31 2.64
N ARG A 533 20.89 -23.50 2.46
CA ARG A 533 20.30 -24.80 2.87
C ARG A 533 20.08 -24.94 4.38
N LYS A 534 20.84 -24.21 5.21
CA LYS A 534 20.71 -24.21 6.68
C LYS A 534 19.84 -23.09 7.23
N THR A 535 19.17 -22.32 6.36
CA THR A 535 18.29 -21.24 6.79
C THR A 535 17.06 -21.78 7.50
N THR A 536 16.71 -21.21 8.65
CA THR A 536 15.47 -21.54 9.39
C THR A 536 14.23 -20.88 8.79
N SER A 537 14.41 -19.84 7.97
CA SER A 537 13.34 -19.10 7.32
C SER A 537 12.85 -19.79 6.04
N SER A 538 11.58 -19.54 5.68
CA SER A 538 10.96 -20.06 4.44
C SER A 538 11.26 -19.23 3.19
N ARG A 539 12.19 -18.27 3.27
CA ARG A 539 12.53 -17.37 2.17
C ARG A 539 13.29 -18.13 1.08
N LYS A 540 12.69 -18.19 -0.11
CA LYS A 540 13.26 -18.87 -1.28
C LYS A 540 13.01 -18.03 -2.52
N PRO A 541 13.89 -18.10 -3.55
CA PRO A 541 13.62 -17.50 -4.84
C PRO A 541 12.26 -17.94 -5.39
N PRO A 542 11.53 -17.06 -6.11
CA PRO A 542 10.31 -17.45 -6.80
C PRO A 542 10.55 -18.63 -7.74
N VAL A 543 9.57 -19.54 -7.83
CA VAL A 543 9.66 -20.73 -8.71
C VAL A 543 9.81 -20.25 -10.18
N GLY A 544 10.76 -20.85 -10.90
CA GLY A 544 11.05 -20.51 -12.29
C GLY A 544 11.91 -19.26 -12.49
N MET A 545 12.40 -18.65 -11.40
CA MET A 545 13.33 -17.52 -11.50
C MET A 545 14.68 -17.99 -12.07
N GLU A 546 15.14 -17.31 -13.13
CA GLU A 546 16.46 -17.54 -13.70
C GLU A 546 17.57 -16.87 -12.87
N VAL A 547 18.81 -17.34 -13.06
CA VAL A 547 20.01 -16.67 -12.53
C VAL A 547 20.08 -15.26 -13.09
N ASN A 548 20.16 -14.26 -12.23
CA ASN A 548 20.14 -12.85 -12.65
C ASN A 548 21.50 -12.16 -12.55
N GLY A 549 22.54 -12.84 -12.04
CA GLY A 549 23.90 -12.31 -11.93
C GLY A 549 24.05 -11.08 -11.01
N SER A 550 22.96 -10.64 -10.37
CA SER A 550 22.99 -9.53 -9.42
C SER A 550 23.41 -10.05 -8.04
N HIS A 551 24.31 -9.33 -7.38
CA HIS A 551 24.80 -9.65 -6.04
C HIS A 551 24.82 -8.41 -5.13
N TYR A 552 23.92 -7.47 -5.34
CA TYR A 552 23.77 -6.24 -4.55
C TYR A 552 25.04 -5.38 -4.40
N GLY A 553 26.00 -5.51 -5.36
CA GLY A 553 27.25 -4.76 -5.33
C GLY A 553 28.22 -5.22 -4.25
N PHE A 554 28.19 -6.49 -3.85
CA PHE A 554 29.17 -7.03 -2.90
C PHE A 554 30.61 -6.80 -3.38
N SER A 555 31.50 -6.43 -2.44
CA SER A 555 32.93 -6.36 -2.72
C SER A 555 33.48 -7.75 -3.06
N ASP A 556 34.64 -7.82 -3.74
CA ASP A 556 35.28 -9.09 -4.06
C ASP A 556 35.59 -9.92 -2.82
N GLU A 557 35.98 -9.26 -1.72
CA GLU A 557 36.22 -9.91 -0.42
C GLU A 557 34.95 -10.53 0.14
N LEU A 558 33.84 -9.75 0.17
CA LEU A 558 32.55 -10.22 0.68
C LEU A 558 32.00 -11.35 -0.19
N PHE A 559 32.11 -11.23 -1.51
CA PHE A 559 31.68 -12.29 -2.44
C PHE A 559 32.49 -13.57 -2.26
N THR A 560 33.80 -13.47 -1.98
CA THR A 560 34.66 -14.62 -1.65
C THR A 560 34.19 -15.32 -0.38
N LEU A 561 33.95 -14.57 0.70
CA LEU A 561 33.43 -15.13 1.96
C LEU A 561 32.09 -15.85 1.76
N ILE A 562 31.15 -15.28 1.01
CA ILE A 562 29.86 -15.90 0.72
C ILE A 562 30.05 -17.20 -0.09
N SER A 563 30.97 -17.19 -1.07
CA SER A 563 31.25 -18.36 -1.90
C SER A 563 31.87 -19.51 -1.07
N GLU A 564 32.80 -19.18 -0.16
CA GLU A 564 33.38 -20.16 0.77
C GLU A 564 32.32 -20.76 1.68
N ILE A 565 31.38 -19.95 2.20
CA ILE A 565 30.25 -20.46 3.00
C ILE A 565 29.40 -21.41 2.15
N ALA A 566 29.07 -21.05 0.91
CA ALA A 566 28.26 -21.91 0.04
C ALA A 566 28.90 -23.29 -0.15
N VAL A 567 30.22 -23.35 -0.33
CA VAL A 567 30.97 -24.61 -0.43
C VAL A 567 30.96 -25.39 0.90
N CYS A 568 31.12 -24.71 2.04
CA CYS A 568 31.19 -25.37 3.36
C CYS A 568 29.85 -25.97 3.82
N ILE A 569 28.72 -25.52 3.28
CA ILE A 569 27.38 -25.96 3.69
C ILE A 569 26.64 -26.78 2.63
N GLU A 570 27.31 -27.15 1.54
CA GLU A 570 26.81 -28.16 0.60
C GLU A 570 26.56 -29.50 1.30
#